data_2e8ae1e9795c8b7475b0ed4f64bec7b2
#
_entry.id   2e8ae1e9795c8b7475b0ed4f64bec7b2
#
_cell.length_a   1.000
_cell.length_b   1.000
_cell.length_c   1.000
_cell.angle_alpha   90.00
_cell.angle_beta   90.00
_cell.angle_gamma   90.00
#
_symmetry.space_group_name_H-M   'P 1'
#
loop_
_entity.id
_entity.type
_entity.pdbx_description
1 polymer ?
#
loop_
_entity_poly.entity_id
_entity_poly.type
_entity_poly.pdbx_seq_one_letter_code
_entity_poly.pdbx_strand_id
1 'polypeptide(L)'
;MRQLHSLLRLLIAAVVFIGLSYATSAQAQPKKREFRGAWIQCVNGQFQGLGTQEMQRTLRYQLDELRKDGVNAIIFQVRPECDALYASKYEPWSKFLSGRQGTPPSPYWDPLQWMIDECHKRGMELHAWINPYRAKTKNTNQLAVNHVAITHPDRVFSYDGQYILNPALPENRNYICTVMDDIVSRYDVDGLHIDDYFYPYPAAGQTIPDQQNFQRDRRGFTNINDWRRNNVDLFVKQLGETIHRRKPWVKFGVSPFGIYRNQKSDPRIGSRTNGLQNYDDLYADVLKWVNNGWIDYCVPQLYWEIGNKAADYKELIGWWNRNAAKRPLYIGEDVLRTVKFADPQNPNSNQLPAKRRLHQQSANVNGTVLWYAKSVVDNPGNYGTLLRTNYWRYPALQPSMPFIDDDAPSKPKRVKARHEDDGYYLTWKAPRGEGWNDAPYRYVVYCFQPHEPINLDDPSKIVAMPYENRLRLNYQGGQTKYVFVVTALDRMSNESSGKKKKVKL
;
A
#
# COMPACT_ATOMS: atom_id res chain seq x y z
N MET A 1 46.25 -19.41 -48.77
CA MET A 1 44.86 -19.83 -48.54
C MET A 1 44.59 -20.44 -47.13
N ARG A 2 45.47 -21.31 -46.57
CA ARG A 2 45.23 -21.89 -45.22
C ARG A 2 45.25 -20.89 -44.06
N GLN A 3 46.08 -19.84 -44.13
CA GLN A 3 46.14 -18.81 -43.08
C GLN A 3 44.91 -17.87 -43.06
N LEU A 4 44.27 -17.61 -44.21
CA LEU A 4 43.07 -16.79 -44.29
C LEU A 4 41.84 -17.48 -43.72
N HIS A 5 41.73 -18.82 -43.82
CA HIS A 5 40.64 -19.59 -43.22
C HIS A 5 40.78 -19.73 -41.71
N SER A 6 41.99 -19.70 -41.17
CA SER A 6 42.21 -19.71 -39.70
C SER A 6 41.81 -18.38 -39.07
N LEU A 7 42.16 -17.26 -39.69
CA LEU A 7 41.75 -15.90 -39.23
C LEU A 7 40.22 -15.68 -39.30
N LEU A 8 39.58 -16.17 -40.37
CA LEU A 8 38.12 -16.06 -40.51
C LEU A 8 37.35 -16.91 -39.45
N ARG A 9 37.89 -18.09 -39.11
CA ARG A 9 37.31 -18.93 -38.02
C ARG A 9 37.49 -18.31 -36.63
N LEU A 10 38.60 -17.64 -36.38
CA LEU A 10 38.85 -16.90 -35.12
C LEU A 10 37.96 -15.66 -35.02
N LEU A 11 37.71 -14.93 -36.10
CA LEU A 11 36.80 -13.79 -36.15
C LEU A 11 35.35 -14.21 -35.96
N ILE A 12 34.89 -15.31 -36.56
CA ILE A 12 33.55 -15.85 -36.37
C ILE A 12 33.35 -16.36 -34.93
N ALA A 13 34.37 -17.02 -34.35
CA ALA A 13 34.32 -17.45 -32.96
C ALA A 13 34.26 -16.26 -31.97
N ALA A 14 35.01 -15.17 -32.26
CA ALA A 14 34.99 -13.95 -31.44
C ALA A 14 33.65 -13.21 -31.54
N VAL A 15 33.04 -13.13 -32.73
CA VAL A 15 31.73 -12.52 -32.94
C VAL A 15 30.62 -13.33 -32.28
N VAL A 16 30.69 -14.68 -32.31
CA VAL A 16 29.75 -15.55 -31.62
C VAL A 16 29.91 -15.45 -30.08
N PHE A 17 31.13 -15.32 -29.58
CA PHE A 17 31.38 -15.12 -28.13
C PHE A 17 30.95 -13.73 -27.66
N ILE A 18 31.09 -12.68 -28.46
CA ILE A 18 30.59 -11.34 -28.16
C ILE A 18 29.06 -11.29 -28.26
N GLY A 19 28.44 -12.00 -29.22
CA GLY A 19 26.98 -12.13 -29.34
C GLY A 19 26.30 -12.90 -28.19
N LEU A 20 26.97 -13.87 -27.58
CA LEU A 20 26.48 -14.64 -26.45
C LEU A 20 26.65 -13.91 -25.10
N SER A 21 27.49 -12.87 -25.04
CA SER A 21 27.71 -12.08 -23.82
C SER A 21 26.65 -10.99 -23.60
N TYR A 22 25.77 -10.73 -24.56
CA TYR A 22 24.71 -9.71 -24.45
C TYR A 22 23.31 -10.24 -24.13
N ALA A 23 23.15 -11.51 -23.82
CA ALA A 23 21.86 -12.11 -23.49
C ALA A 23 21.72 -12.55 -22.03
N THR A 24 22.60 -12.15 -21.12
CA THR A 24 22.24 -12.13 -19.71
C THR A 24 21.44 -10.87 -19.45
N SER A 25 20.11 -10.93 -19.60
CA SER A 25 19.25 -9.96 -18.97
C SER A 25 19.70 -9.85 -17.52
N ALA A 26 20.31 -8.73 -17.15
CA ALA A 26 20.62 -8.46 -15.75
C ALA A 26 19.31 -8.58 -14.98
N GLN A 27 19.07 -9.74 -14.40
CA GLN A 27 17.93 -9.96 -13.54
C GLN A 27 18.11 -9.01 -12.38
N ALA A 28 17.27 -7.97 -12.32
CA ALA A 28 17.41 -6.92 -11.34
C ALA A 28 17.49 -7.54 -9.96
N GLN A 29 18.46 -7.07 -9.18
CA GLN A 29 18.65 -7.55 -7.80
C GLN A 29 17.34 -7.38 -7.03
N PRO A 30 16.85 -8.43 -6.36
CA PRO A 30 15.62 -8.36 -5.58
C PRO A 30 15.77 -7.33 -4.47
N LYS A 31 14.79 -6.43 -4.34
CA LYS A 31 14.81 -5.41 -3.28
C LYS A 31 14.53 -6.07 -1.92
N LYS A 32 15.40 -5.86 -0.93
CA LYS A 32 15.17 -6.29 0.46
C LYS A 32 13.97 -5.55 1.09
N ARG A 33 13.74 -4.28 0.69
CA ARG A 33 12.67 -3.43 1.18
C ARG A 33 11.79 -2.99 0.02
N GLU A 34 10.50 -3.33 0.10
CA GLU A 34 9.50 -2.96 -0.90
C GLU A 34 8.11 -3.06 -0.31
N PHE A 35 7.30 -2.00 -0.42
CA PHE A 35 5.88 -2.06 -0.11
C PHE A 35 5.14 -2.80 -1.21
N ARG A 36 4.50 -3.91 -0.89
CA ARG A 36 3.75 -4.76 -1.82
C ARG A 36 2.31 -4.85 -1.34
N GLY A 37 1.52 -3.84 -1.69
CA GLY A 37 0.16 -3.69 -1.21
C GLY A 37 -0.91 -4.23 -2.16
N ALA A 38 -2.10 -4.49 -1.61
CA ALA A 38 -3.31 -4.71 -2.37
C ALA A 38 -4.51 -4.05 -1.68
N TRP A 39 -5.38 -3.40 -2.47
CA TRP A 39 -6.64 -2.85 -1.95
C TRP A 39 -7.72 -3.92 -1.88
N ILE A 40 -8.41 -3.98 -0.75
CA ILE A 40 -9.66 -4.72 -0.56
C ILE A 40 -10.77 -3.70 -0.34
N GLN A 41 -11.59 -3.46 -1.37
CA GLN A 41 -12.71 -2.53 -1.32
C GLN A 41 -14.01 -3.24 -0.94
N CYS A 42 -14.96 -2.50 -0.37
CA CYS A 42 -16.31 -2.98 -0.09
C CYS A 42 -17.39 -2.30 -0.94
N VAL A 43 -17.13 -1.08 -1.39
CA VAL A 43 -18.11 -0.20 -2.06
C VAL A 43 -18.65 -0.76 -3.40
N ASN A 44 -17.97 -1.71 -4.02
CA ASN A 44 -18.44 -2.42 -5.22
C ASN A 44 -19.40 -3.58 -4.91
N GLY A 45 -19.73 -3.79 -3.63
CA GLY A 45 -20.67 -4.82 -3.20
C GLY A 45 -20.12 -6.24 -3.15
N GLN A 46 -18.80 -6.46 -3.22
CA GLN A 46 -18.20 -7.81 -3.24
C GLN A 46 -18.53 -8.65 -2.00
N PHE A 47 -18.91 -8.02 -0.88
CA PHE A 47 -19.30 -8.70 0.36
C PHE A 47 -20.80 -8.66 0.61
N GLN A 48 -21.54 -7.91 -0.20
CA GLN A 48 -22.98 -7.73 -0.02
C GLN A 48 -23.73 -9.05 -0.20
N GLY A 49 -24.55 -9.40 0.76
CA GLY A 49 -25.29 -10.66 0.77
C GLY A 49 -24.52 -11.87 1.30
N LEU A 50 -23.23 -11.73 1.62
CA LEU A 50 -22.47 -12.79 2.28
C LEU A 50 -22.79 -12.84 3.77
N GLY A 51 -23.01 -14.03 4.32
CA GLY A 51 -23.03 -14.25 5.77
C GLY A 51 -21.62 -14.10 6.36
N THR A 52 -21.54 -13.87 7.68
CA THR A 52 -20.27 -13.70 8.41
C THR A 52 -19.22 -14.77 8.07
N GLN A 53 -19.61 -16.05 8.14
CA GLN A 53 -18.68 -17.16 7.91
C GLN A 53 -18.17 -17.20 6.46
N GLU A 54 -19.03 -16.90 5.50
CA GLU A 54 -18.66 -16.89 4.08
C GLU A 54 -17.75 -15.73 3.76
N MET A 55 -18.03 -14.53 4.30
CA MET A 55 -17.14 -13.38 4.15
C MET A 55 -15.75 -13.67 4.77
N GLN A 56 -15.69 -14.25 5.96
CA GLN A 56 -14.42 -14.64 6.58
C GLN A 56 -13.66 -15.68 5.77
N ARG A 57 -14.33 -16.69 5.19
CA ARG A 57 -13.68 -17.68 4.29
C ARG A 57 -13.13 -17.01 3.04
N THR A 58 -13.90 -16.13 2.43
CA THR A 58 -13.50 -15.39 1.23
C THR A 58 -12.28 -14.52 1.51
N LEU A 59 -12.29 -13.77 2.62
CA LEU A 59 -11.15 -12.93 3.01
C LEU A 59 -9.92 -13.76 3.35
N ARG A 60 -10.03 -14.86 4.11
CA ARG A 60 -8.90 -15.77 4.36
C ARG A 60 -8.27 -16.30 3.09
N TYR A 61 -9.11 -16.77 2.16
CA TYR A 61 -8.64 -17.26 0.87
C TYR A 61 -7.87 -16.16 0.10
N GLN A 62 -8.44 -14.94 0.02
CA GLN A 62 -7.74 -13.83 -0.62
C GLN A 62 -6.40 -13.51 0.07
N LEU A 63 -6.36 -13.44 1.39
CA LEU A 63 -5.13 -13.17 2.15
C LEU A 63 -4.07 -14.25 1.94
N ASP A 64 -4.47 -15.52 1.89
CA ASP A 64 -3.55 -16.65 1.67
C ASP A 64 -2.94 -16.62 0.27
N GLU A 65 -3.75 -16.37 -0.77
CA GLU A 65 -3.25 -16.26 -2.15
C GLU A 65 -2.37 -15.01 -2.32
N LEU A 66 -2.80 -13.85 -1.81
CA LEU A 66 -2.00 -12.61 -1.87
C LEU A 66 -0.63 -12.78 -1.18
N ARG A 67 -0.60 -13.46 -0.02
CA ARG A 67 0.67 -13.77 0.64
C ARG A 67 1.57 -14.66 -0.20
N LYS A 68 1.02 -15.70 -0.84
CA LYS A 68 1.76 -16.57 -1.77
C LYS A 68 2.34 -15.77 -2.94
N ASP A 69 1.62 -14.75 -3.40
CA ASP A 69 2.04 -13.89 -4.50
C ASP A 69 3.02 -12.79 -4.05
N GLY A 70 3.40 -12.76 -2.77
CA GLY A 70 4.42 -11.87 -2.21
C GLY A 70 3.91 -10.55 -1.67
N VAL A 71 2.59 -10.35 -1.54
CA VAL A 71 1.97 -9.19 -0.90
C VAL A 71 2.32 -9.15 0.59
N ASN A 72 2.67 -7.97 1.11
CA ASN A 72 3.07 -7.75 2.50
C ASN A 72 2.27 -6.64 3.21
N ALA A 73 1.27 -6.05 2.54
CA ALA A 73 0.37 -5.08 3.13
C ALA A 73 -1.03 -5.14 2.49
N ILE A 74 -2.06 -4.94 3.28
CA ILE A 74 -3.45 -4.84 2.84
C ILE A 74 -3.99 -3.45 3.17
N ILE A 75 -4.60 -2.80 2.18
CA ILE A 75 -5.34 -1.55 2.37
C ILE A 75 -6.82 -1.90 2.30
N PHE A 76 -7.46 -2.00 3.47
CA PHE A 76 -8.82 -2.49 3.64
C PHE A 76 -9.81 -1.34 3.85
N GLN A 77 -10.83 -1.24 2.97
CA GLN A 77 -11.85 -0.20 3.06
C GLN A 77 -12.80 -0.46 4.23
N VAL A 78 -12.76 0.43 5.22
CA VAL A 78 -13.54 0.30 6.46
C VAL A 78 -14.57 1.40 6.67
N ARG A 79 -14.47 2.51 5.88
CA ARG A 79 -15.41 3.63 5.96
C ARG A 79 -15.75 4.16 4.56
N PRO A 80 -16.74 3.58 3.86
CA PRO A 80 -17.08 3.94 2.48
C PRO A 80 -18.03 5.13 2.34
N GLU A 81 -19.03 5.33 3.21
CA GLU A 81 -20.12 6.30 3.09
C GLU A 81 -20.50 6.96 4.43
N CYS A 82 -19.54 7.44 5.21
CA CYS A 82 -19.75 7.86 6.61
C CYS A 82 -20.45 6.77 7.40
N ASP A 83 -20.10 5.55 7.16
CA ASP A 83 -20.57 4.33 7.80
C ASP A 83 -19.38 3.36 7.96
N ALA A 84 -19.51 2.32 8.75
CA ALA A 84 -18.37 1.55 9.23
C ALA A 84 -18.46 0.05 8.95
N LEU A 85 -17.32 -0.57 8.60
CA LEU A 85 -17.09 -2.01 8.67
C LEU A 85 -16.36 -2.40 9.96
N TYR A 86 -16.65 -1.73 11.05
CA TYR A 86 -16.16 -1.99 12.41
C TYR A 86 -17.15 -1.45 13.44
N ALA A 87 -17.00 -1.81 14.70
CA ALA A 87 -17.87 -1.35 15.78
C ALA A 87 -17.61 0.14 16.10
N SER A 88 -18.06 1.04 15.22
CA SER A 88 -17.89 2.50 15.38
C SER A 88 -18.75 3.03 16.51
N LYS A 89 -18.21 4.02 17.25
CA LYS A 89 -18.98 4.79 18.25
C LYS A 89 -19.74 5.96 17.63
N TYR A 90 -19.40 6.36 16.41
CA TYR A 90 -19.87 7.60 15.79
C TYR A 90 -20.73 7.38 14.56
N GLU A 91 -20.52 6.28 13.83
CA GLU A 91 -21.13 6.04 12.54
C GLU A 91 -21.89 4.71 12.49
N PRO A 92 -22.95 4.60 11.70
CA PRO A 92 -23.72 3.37 11.57
C PRO A 92 -22.90 2.25 10.91
N TRP A 93 -23.30 1.00 11.11
CA TRP A 93 -22.81 -0.13 10.33
C TRP A 93 -23.07 0.07 8.84
N SER A 94 -22.11 -0.25 8.01
CA SER A 94 -22.23 -0.08 6.56
C SER A 94 -23.15 -1.11 5.92
N LYS A 95 -23.94 -0.67 4.94
CA LYS A 95 -24.77 -1.56 4.11
C LYS A 95 -23.93 -2.56 3.30
N PHE A 96 -22.69 -2.22 2.99
CA PHE A 96 -21.78 -3.09 2.25
C PHE A 96 -21.32 -4.30 3.03
N LEU A 97 -21.56 -4.31 4.35
CA LEU A 97 -21.31 -5.46 5.21
C LEU A 97 -22.58 -6.33 5.38
N SER A 98 -23.70 -5.69 5.74
CA SER A 98 -24.92 -6.41 6.16
C SER A 98 -26.09 -6.31 5.17
N GLY A 99 -25.90 -5.55 4.06
CA GLY A 99 -26.98 -5.27 3.10
C GLY A 99 -27.87 -4.09 3.48
N ARG A 100 -27.89 -3.68 4.76
CA ARG A 100 -28.69 -2.54 5.28
C ARG A 100 -27.85 -1.70 6.23
N GLN A 101 -27.76 -0.38 5.94
CA GLN A 101 -27.03 0.55 6.79
C GLN A 101 -27.66 0.62 8.20
N GLY A 102 -26.82 0.65 9.23
CA GLY A 102 -27.22 0.64 10.64
C GLY A 102 -27.46 -0.76 11.22
N THR A 103 -27.43 -1.82 10.40
CA THR A 103 -27.59 -3.21 10.87
C THR A 103 -26.23 -3.86 11.08
N PRO A 104 -25.92 -4.34 12.30
CA PRO A 104 -24.68 -5.08 12.56
C PRO A 104 -24.65 -6.41 11.79
N PRO A 105 -23.46 -6.99 11.58
CA PRO A 105 -23.35 -8.33 10.98
C PRO A 105 -23.92 -9.41 11.92
N SER A 106 -24.47 -10.49 11.33
CA SER A 106 -25.01 -11.62 12.08
C SER A 106 -24.50 -12.95 11.49
N PRO A 107 -23.86 -13.83 12.27
CA PRO A 107 -23.40 -13.59 13.67
C PRO A 107 -22.49 -12.37 13.81
N TYR A 108 -22.54 -11.72 14.99
CA TYR A 108 -21.74 -10.52 15.25
C TYR A 108 -20.23 -10.80 15.19
N TRP A 109 -19.50 -9.90 14.58
CA TRP A 109 -18.04 -9.84 14.57
C TRP A 109 -17.59 -8.42 14.24
N ASP A 110 -16.33 -8.10 14.51
CA ASP A 110 -15.71 -6.84 14.12
C ASP A 110 -14.78 -7.09 12.94
N PRO A 111 -15.17 -6.71 11.68
CA PRO A 111 -14.35 -6.95 10.49
C PRO A 111 -12.96 -6.33 10.54
N LEU A 112 -12.83 -5.12 11.10
CA LEU A 112 -11.53 -4.46 11.16
C LEU A 112 -10.58 -5.18 12.12
N GLN A 113 -11.02 -5.50 13.33
CA GLN A 113 -10.20 -6.25 14.28
C GLN A 113 -9.80 -7.60 13.72
N TRP A 114 -10.75 -8.32 13.14
CA TRP A 114 -10.50 -9.62 12.54
C TRP A 114 -9.50 -9.56 11.38
N MET A 115 -9.60 -8.55 10.51
CA MET A 115 -8.65 -8.34 9.40
C MET A 115 -7.24 -8.00 9.89
N ILE A 116 -7.10 -7.21 10.95
CA ILE A 116 -5.81 -6.93 11.59
C ILE A 116 -5.18 -8.25 12.05
N ASP A 117 -5.92 -9.07 12.81
CA ASP A 117 -5.42 -10.33 13.32
C ASP A 117 -5.01 -11.30 12.20
N GLU A 118 -5.82 -11.41 11.15
CA GLU A 118 -5.53 -12.29 10.01
C GLU A 118 -4.35 -11.77 9.15
N CYS A 119 -4.19 -10.46 9.00
CA CYS A 119 -3.03 -9.87 8.31
C CYS A 119 -1.75 -10.08 9.13
N HIS A 120 -1.77 -9.76 10.42
CA HIS A 120 -0.62 -9.91 11.29
C HIS A 120 -0.16 -11.38 11.40
N LYS A 121 -1.07 -12.35 11.54
CA LYS A 121 -0.73 -13.79 11.48
C LYS A 121 0.05 -14.18 10.23
N ARG A 122 -0.17 -13.48 9.11
CA ARG A 122 0.50 -13.72 7.83
C ARG A 122 1.75 -12.86 7.62
N GLY A 123 2.10 -12.00 8.59
CA GLY A 123 3.20 -11.07 8.48
C GLY A 123 2.95 -9.91 7.51
N MET A 124 1.68 -9.57 7.27
CA MET A 124 1.23 -8.43 6.47
C MET A 124 0.80 -7.28 7.35
N GLU A 125 1.07 -6.04 6.91
CA GLU A 125 0.49 -4.85 7.52
C GLU A 125 -0.97 -4.69 7.12
N LEU A 126 -1.79 -4.07 7.99
CA LEU A 126 -3.13 -3.61 7.67
C LEU A 126 -3.24 -2.09 7.78
N HIS A 127 -3.60 -1.47 6.64
CA HIS A 127 -3.92 -0.05 6.56
C HIS A 127 -5.43 0.13 6.42
N ALA A 128 -6.05 0.82 7.37
CA ALA A 128 -7.49 1.10 7.34
C ALA A 128 -7.77 2.19 6.31
N TRP A 129 -8.49 1.84 5.26
CA TRP A 129 -8.86 2.79 4.20
C TRP A 129 -10.22 3.39 4.47
N ILE A 130 -10.25 4.72 4.46
CA ILE A 130 -11.44 5.52 4.63
C ILE A 130 -11.67 6.43 3.43
N ASN A 131 -12.92 6.64 3.06
CA ASN A 131 -13.30 7.75 2.21
C ASN A 131 -13.67 8.94 3.10
N PRO A 132 -12.95 10.08 3.03
CA PRO A 132 -13.16 11.14 4.03
C PRO A 132 -14.50 11.88 3.90
N TYR A 133 -14.92 12.22 2.68
CA TYR A 133 -16.03 13.16 2.48
C TYR A 133 -17.30 12.55 1.89
N ARG A 134 -17.23 11.37 1.28
CA ARG A 134 -18.40 10.74 0.70
C ARG A 134 -19.36 10.25 1.79
N ALA A 135 -20.53 10.87 1.89
CA ALA A 135 -21.58 10.50 2.83
C ALA A 135 -22.61 9.55 2.20
N LYS A 136 -22.75 9.55 0.85
CA LYS A 136 -23.69 8.69 0.15
C LYS A 136 -23.30 8.57 -1.33
N THR A 137 -23.26 7.36 -1.87
CA THR A 137 -23.15 7.11 -3.32
C THR A 137 -24.52 7.23 -4.00
N LYS A 138 -24.55 7.31 -5.33
CA LYS A 138 -25.79 7.29 -6.13
C LYS A 138 -26.67 6.07 -5.84
N ASN A 139 -26.05 4.93 -5.51
CA ASN A 139 -26.74 3.65 -5.32
C ASN A 139 -27.22 3.40 -3.88
N THR A 140 -27.07 4.39 -2.98
CA THR A 140 -27.56 4.29 -1.60
C THR A 140 -28.90 5.01 -1.51
N ASN A 141 -29.99 4.25 -1.38
CA ASN A 141 -31.35 4.82 -1.38
C ASN A 141 -31.83 5.18 0.04
N GLN A 142 -31.32 4.50 1.05
CA GLN A 142 -31.75 4.70 2.46
C GLN A 142 -30.52 4.87 3.35
N LEU A 143 -30.56 5.89 4.20
CA LEU A 143 -29.57 6.14 5.24
C LEU A 143 -30.12 5.75 6.61
N ALA A 144 -29.25 5.30 7.52
CA ALA A 144 -29.60 5.02 8.89
C ALA A 144 -29.96 6.33 9.64
N VAL A 145 -30.84 6.24 10.65
CA VAL A 145 -31.32 7.41 11.41
C VAL A 145 -30.21 8.18 12.13
N ASN A 146 -29.13 7.48 12.50
CA ASN A 146 -27.95 8.07 13.14
C ASN A 146 -26.83 8.45 12.13
N HIS A 147 -27.09 8.39 10.83
CA HIS A 147 -26.12 8.80 9.82
C HIS A 147 -25.95 10.33 9.82
N VAL A 148 -24.71 10.83 9.62
CA VAL A 148 -24.39 12.27 9.69
C VAL A 148 -25.23 13.12 8.73
N ALA A 149 -25.57 12.64 7.53
CA ALA A 149 -26.42 13.34 6.60
C ALA A 149 -27.90 13.43 7.03
N ILE A 150 -28.34 12.61 8.00
CA ILE A 150 -29.67 12.67 8.60
C ILE A 150 -29.64 13.55 9.86
N THR A 151 -28.64 13.36 10.72
CA THR A 151 -28.54 14.09 11.97
C THR A 151 -28.04 15.52 11.82
N HIS A 152 -27.28 15.80 10.76
CA HIS A 152 -26.68 17.09 10.45
C HIS A 152 -26.76 17.39 8.93
N PRO A 153 -27.96 17.57 8.38
CA PRO A 153 -28.15 17.78 6.95
C PRO A 153 -27.48 19.08 6.42
N ASP A 154 -27.24 20.05 7.30
CA ASP A 154 -26.52 21.29 7.03
C ASP A 154 -25.02 21.09 6.74
N ARG A 155 -24.48 19.92 7.08
CA ARG A 155 -23.07 19.57 6.87
C ARG A 155 -22.78 18.92 5.52
N VAL A 156 -23.81 18.54 4.78
CA VAL A 156 -23.66 17.87 3.49
C VAL A 156 -24.24 18.72 2.36
N PHE A 157 -23.76 18.48 1.17
CA PHE A 157 -24.40 18.95 -0.05
C PHE A 157 -24.63 17.80 -1.03
N SER A 158 -25.64 17.97 -1.89
CA SER A 158 -25.90 17.05 -3.00
C SER A 158 -25.07 17.46 -4.21
N TYR A 159 -24.43 16.49 -4.85
CA TYR A 159 -23.68 16.69 -6.08
C TYR A 159 -23.73 15.41 -6.92
N ASP A 160 -24.24 15.50 -8.15
CA ASP A 160 -24.34 14.37 -9.08
C ASP A 160 -24.96 13.11 -8.43
N GLY A 161 -26.05 13.29 -7.67
CA GLY A 161 -26.76 12.20 -6.99
C GLY A 161 -26.07 11.60 -5.76
N GLN A 162 -24.93 12.15 -5.35
CA GLN A 162 -24.20 11.79 -4.14
C GLN A 162 -24.46 12.80 -3.03
N TYR A 163 -24.20 12.42 -1.78
CA TYR A 163 -24.04 13.36 -0.67
C TYR A 163 -22.58 13.44 -0.26
N ILE A 164 -22.09 14.66 -0.15
CA ILE A 164 -20.69 14.95 0.18
C ILE A 164 -20.67 15.79 1.46
N LEU A 165 -19.92 15.39 2.46
CA LEU A 165 -19.57 16.25 3.58
C LEU A 165 -18.85 17.47 3.03
N ASN A 166 -19.36 18.68 3.31
CA ASN A 166 -18.79 19.91 2.78
C ASN A 166 -17.36 20.13 3.32
N PRO A 167 -16.30 20.08 2.47
CA PRO A 167 -14.91 20.25 2.93
C PRO A 167 -14.61 21.66 3.47
N ALA A 168 -15.48 22.62 3.16
CA ALA A 168 -15.36 24.00 3.65
C ALA A 168 -15.66 24.15 5.14
N LEU A 169 -16.37 23.20 5.74
CA LEU A 169 -16.82 23.30 7.13
C LEU A 169 -15.77 22.73 8.10
N PRO A 170 -15.24 23.54 9.03
CA PRO A 170 -14.34 23.06 10.09
C PRO A 170 -14.96 21.92 10.92
N GLU A 171 -16.28 21.95 11.13
CA GLU A 171 -17.02 20.92 11.88
C GLU A 171 -16.91 19.55 11.22
N ASN A 172 -16.95 19.48 9.89
CA ASN A 172 -16.77 18.24 9.15
C ASN A 172 -15.33 17.73 9.26
N ARG A 173 -14.35 18.61 9.15
CA ARG A 173 -12.95 18.26 9.35
C ARG A 173 -12.71 17.69 10.75
N ASN A 174 -13.24 18.35 11.79
CA ASN A 174 -13.15 17.88 13.17
C ASN A 174 -13.88 16.54 13.37
N TYR A 175 -15.07 16.38 12.79
CA TYR A 175 -15.82 15.14 12.85
C TYR A 175 -15.04 13.97 12.23
N ILE A 176 -14.49 14.12 11.03
CA ILE A 176 -13.69 13.09 10.38
C ILE A 176 -12.47 12.75 11.22
N CYS A 177 -11.74 13.76 11.72
CA CYS A 177 -10.58 13.53 12.60
C CYS A 177 -10.97 12.79 13.90
N THR A 178 -12.14 13.07 14.48
CA THR A 178 -12.64 12.35 15.67
C THR A 178 -12.93 10.87 15.36
N VAL A 179 -13.55 10.58 14.22
CA VAL A 179 -13.81 9.19 13.78
C VAL A 179 -12.49 8.45 13.55
N MET A 180 -11.49 9.12 12.96
CA MET A 180 -10.17 8.51 12.73
C MET A 180 -9.37 8.31 14.01
N ASP A 181 -9.45 9.26 14.96
CA ASP A 181 -8.85 9.11 16.28
C ASP A 181 -9.42 7.88 17.03
N ASP A 182 -10.73 7.61 16.89
CA ASP A 182 -11.36 6.41 17.45
C ASP A 182 -10.80 5.12 16.84
N ILE A 183 -10.62 5.07 15.50
CA ILE A 183 -10.00 3.91 14.85
C ILE A 183 -8.57 3.71 15.36
N VAL A 184 -7.73 4.74 15.28
CA VAL A 184 -6.32 4.65 15.66
C VAL A 184 -6.15 4.31 17.14
N SER A 185 -7.01 4.86 18.02
CA SER A 185 -6.92 4.58 19.47
C SER A 185 -7.25 3.15 19.83
N ARG A 186 -8.28 2.56 19.20
CA ARG A 186 -8.81 1.24 19.59
C ARG A 186 -8.20 0.06 18.85
N TYR A 187 -7.77 0.25 17.61
CA TYR A 187 -7.29 -0.82 16.74
C TYR A 187 -5.77 -0.76 16.56
N ASP A 188 -5.13 -1.91 16.42
CA ASP A 188 -3.69 -2.02 16.13
C ASP A 188 -3.43 -1.99 14.61
N VAL A 189 -3.94 -0.94 13.95
CA VAL A 189 -3.67 -0.68 12.53
C VAL A 189 -2.23 -0.23 12.32
N ASP A 190 -1.59 -0.68 11.24
CA ASP A 190 -0.24 -0.25 10.85
C ASP A 190 -0.26 1.07 10.09
N GLY A 191 -1.40 1.40 9.47
CA GLY A 191 -1.61 2.66 8.77
C GLY A 191 -3.07 3.07 8.66
N LEU A 192 -3.27 4.34 8.37
CA LEU A 192 -4.54 4.91 7.95
C LEU A 192 -4.36 5.46 6.53
N HIS A 193 -5.30 5.17 5.65
CA HIS A 193 -5.21 5.48 4.24
C HIS A 193 -6.46 6.22 3.75
N ILE A 194 -6.28 7.29 2.99
CA ILE A 194 -7.36 7.99 2.29
C ILE A 194 -7.15 7.92 0.78
N ASP A 195 -8.24 7.89 0.04
CA ASP A 195 -8.25 7.91 -1.42
C ASP A 195 -8.28 9.35 -2.00
N ASP A 196 -8.72 9.50 -3.23
CA ASP A 196 -8.71 10.76 -3.98
C ASP A 196 -10.04 11.50 -4.00
N TYR A 197 -11.03 11.07 -3.18
CA TYR A 197 -12.35 11.72 -3.12
C TYR A 197 -12.38 12.85 -2.08
N PHE A 198 -11.72 13.98 -2.39
CA PHE A 198 -11.73 15.18 -1.57
C PHE A 198 -12.96 16.05 -1.89
N TYR A 199 -12.86 16.95 -2.88
CA TYR A 199 -14.02 17.48 -3.57
C TYR A 199 -14.52 16.45 -4.60
N PRO A 200 -15.83 16.52 -4.99
CA PRO A 200 -16.36 15.56 -5.96
C PRO A 200 -15.71 15.72 -7.34
N TYR A 201 -15.61 14.62 -8.09
CA TYR A 201 -15.21 14.66 -9.48
C TYR A 201 -16.13 15.59 -10.29
N PRO A 202 -15.60 16.42 -11.21
CA PRO A 202 -16.41 17.27 -12.05
C PRO A 202 -17.48 16.48 -12.81
N ALA A 203 -18.73 16.93 -12.73
CA ALA A 203 -19.86 16.39 -13.46
C ALA A 203 -20.48 17.47 -14.34
N ALA A 204 -20.86 17.09 -15.58
CA ALA A 204 -21.42 18.04 -16.54
C ALA A 204 -22.66 18.75 -15.99
N GLY A 205 -22.72 20.06 -16.09
CA GLY A 205 -23.83 20.88 -15.61
C GLY A 205 -23.94 21.00 -14.09
N GLN A 206 -22.99 20.48 -13.32
CA GLN A 206 -22.97 20.56 -11.85
C GLN A 206 -21.97 21.63 -11.38
N THR A 207 -22.37 22.36 -10.34
CA THR A 207 -21.49 23.32 -9.65
C THR A 207 -21.41 22.95 -8.18
N ILE A 208 -20.22 23.01 -7.60
CA ILE A 208 -20.03 22.76 -6.17
C ILE A 208 -20.70 23.89 -5.38
N PRO A 209 -21.65 23.58 -4.46
CA PRO A 209 -22.48 24.59 -3.80
C PRO A 209 -21.82 25.19 -2.55
N ASP A 210 -20.57 25.64 -2.66
CA ASP A 210 -19.76 26.16 -1.56
C ASP A 210 -19.45 27.69 -1.69
N GLN A 211 -20.04 28.36 -2.69
CA GLN A 211 -19.81 29.77 -2.96
C GLN A 211 -20.15 30.67 -1.76
N GLN A 212 -21.24 30.38 -1.04
CA GLN A 212 -21.62 31.15 0.16
C GLN A 212 -20.61 30.96 1.29
N ASN A 213 -20.05 29.72 1.45
CA ASN A 213 -18.99 29.46 2.42
C ASN A 213 -17.74 30.28 2.10
N PHE A 214 -17.36 30.36 0.81
CA PHE A 214 -16.25 31.19 0.35
C PHE A 214 -16.48 32.69 0.62
N GLN A 215 -17.66 33.18 0.34
CA GLN A 215 -17.97 34.59 0.59
C GLN A 215 -17.95 34.96 2.08
N ARG A 216 -18.42 34.04 2.94
CA ARG A 216 -18.47 34.22 4.39
C ARG A 216 -17.10 34.19 5.06
N ASP A 217 -16.20 33.30 4.60
CA ASP A 217 -14.87 33.10 5.18
C ASP A 217 -13.83 32.84 4.11
N ARG A 218 -13.32 33.90 3.50
CA ARG A 218 -12.31 33.81 2.43
C ARG A 218 -10.91 33.45 2.94
N ARG A 219 -10.63 33.65 4.21
CA ARG A 219 -9.28 33.47 4.79
C ARG A 219 -8.16 34.16 3.98
N GLY A 220 -8.46 35.33 3.38
CA GLY A 220 -7.52 36.08 2.54
C GLY A 220 -7.40 35.60 1.08
N PHE A 221 -8.08 34.54 0.67
CA PHE A 221 -8.06 34.06 -0.71
C PHE A 221 -8.98 34.95 -1.60
N THR A 222 -8.49 35.27 -2.80
CA THR A 222 -9.26 35.95 -3.84
C THR A 222 -9.87 34.97 -4.84
N ASN A 223 -9.26 33.76 -4.96
CA ASN A 223 -9.69 32.72 -5.88
C ASN A 223 -10.31 31.55 -5.09
N ILE A 224 -11.53 31.14 -5.46
CA ILE A 224 -12.25 30.06 -4.81
C ILE A 224 -11.53 28.69 -4.96
N ASN A 225 -10.81 28.46 -6.07
CA ASN A 225 -10.09 27.21 -6.28
C ASN A 225 -8.88 27.08 -5.32
N ASP A 226 -8.17 28.20 -5.04
CA ASP A 226 -7.11 28.22 -4.04
C ASP A 226 -7.67 28.01 -2.63
N TRP A 227 -8.83 28.58 -2.34
CA TRP A 227 -9.51 28.39 -1.08
C TRP A 227 -10.01 26.95 -0.89
N ARG A 228 -10.51 26.29 -1.96
CA ARG A 228 -10.88 24.86 -1.92
C ARG A 228 -9.66 23.98 -1.64
N ARG A 229 -8.53 24.23 -2.32
CA ARG A 229 -7.26 23.55 -2.02
C ARG A 229 -6.87 23.72 -0.56
N ASN A 230 -6.98 24.93 -0.05
CA ASN A 230 -6.70 25.19 1.37
C ASN A 230 -7.62 24.43 2.32
N ASN A 231 -8.91 24.21 1.99
CA ASN A 231 -9.81 23.38 2.80
C ASN A 231 -9.29 21.95 2.91
N VAL A 232 -8.84 21.36 1.78
CA VAL A 232 -8.27 20.01 1.77
C VAL A 232 -6.91 19.97 2.46
N ASP A 233 -6.06 20.96 2.27
CA ASP A 233 -4.77 21.11 2.96
C ASP A 233 -4.92 21.10 4.49
N LEU A 234 -5.87 21.89 5.00
CA LEU A 234 -6.17 21.95 6.43
C LEU A 234 -6.64 20.60 6.98
N PHE A 235 -7.43 19.87 6.20
CA PHE A 235 -7.89 18.53 6.56
C PHE A 235 -6.71 17.53 6.62
N VAL A 236 -5.93 17.44 5.56
CA VAL A 236 -4.83 16.47 5.47
C VAL A 236 -3.81 16.74 6.59
N LYS A 237 -3.46 18.00 6.83
CA LYS A 237 -2.56 18.39 7.93
C LYS A 237 -3.13 17.97 9.29
N GLN A 238 -4.38 18.36 9.59
CA GLN A 238 -5.02 18.06 10.88
C GLN A 238 -5.16 16.55 11.11
N LEU A 239 -5.46 15.78 10.04
CA LEU A 239 -5.58 14.33 10.14
C LEU A 239 -4.23 13.69 10.46
N GLY A 240 -3.15 14.07 9.78
CA GLY A 240 -1.79 13.58 10.09
C GLY A 240 -1.39 13.87 11.53
N GLU A 241 -1.60 15.12 12.00
CA GLU A 241 -1.35 15.52 13.39
C GLU A 241 -2.20 14.71 14.39
N THR A 242 -3.45 14.39 14.05
CA THR A 242 -4.34 13.59 14.91
C THR A 242 -3.87 12.16 15.04
N ILE A 243 -3.47 11.53 13.92
CA ILE A 243 -2.94 10.16 13.90
C ILE A 243 -1.67 10.06 14.74
N HIS A 244 -0.66 10.89 14.44
CA HIS A 244 0.66 10.81 15.09
C HIS A 244 0.63 11.20 16.57
N ARG A 245 -0.25 12.11 16.97
CA ARG A 245 -0.47 12.42 18.40
C ARG A 245 -1.04 11.21 19.16
N ARG A 246 -1.89 10.39 18.51
CA ARG A 246 -2.49 9.21 19.12
C ARG A 246 -1.53 8.02 19.14
N LYS A 247 -0.94 7.69 17.99
CA LYS A 247 0.05 6.62 17.81
C LYS A 247 1.08 7.05 16.77
N PRO A 248 2.26 7.51 17.20
CA PRO A 248 3.29 8.04 16.29
C PRO A 248 3.72 7.07 15.18
N TRP A 249 3.60 5.76 15.41
CA TRP A 249 3.98 4.71 14.45
C TRP A 249 2.91 4.35 13.41
N VAL A 250 1.68 4.86 13.53
CA VAL A 250 0.63 4.61 12.54
C VAL A 250 0.86 5.50 11.33
N LYS A 251 1.14 4.87 10.20
CA LYS A 251 1.47 5.53 8.94
C LYS A 251 0.24 6.20 8.34
N PHE A 252 0.37 7.43 7.87
CA PHE A 252 -0.70 8.12 7.16
C PHE A 252 -0.41 8.19 5.66
N GLY A 253 -1.22 7.50 4.85
CA GLY A 253 -1.07 7.42 3.41
C GLY A 253 -2.21 8.03 2.62
N VAL A 254 -1.89 8.50 1.41
CA VAL A 254 -2.87 9.03 0.47
C VAL A 254 -2.67 8.38 -0.89
N SER A 255 -3.77 7.91 -1.53
CA SER A 255 -3.78 7.48 -2.92
C SER A 255 -4.50 8.52 -3.79
N PRO A 256 -3.77 9.55 -4.28
CA PRO A 256 -4.34 10.57 -5.13
C PRO A 256 -4.59 10.02 -6.54
N PHE A 257 -5.40 10.74 -7.32
CA PHE A 257 -5.54 10.50 -8.76
C PHE A 257 -4.18 10.52 -9.46
N GLY A 258 -4.02 9.76 -10.56
CA GLY A 258 -2.71 9.53 -11.18
C GLY A 258 -2.06 10.77 -11.82
N ILE A 259 -2.82 11.79 -12.21
CA ILE A 259 -2.31 13.02 -12.81
C ILE A 259 -2.34 14.15 -11.77
N TYR A 260 -1.18 14.72 -11.43
CA TYR A 260 -1.12 15.90 -10.56
C TYR A 260 -1.62 17.14 -11.30
N ARG A 261 -0.97 17.51 -12.40
CA ARG A 261 -1.38 18.55 -13.36
C ARG A 261 -0.95 18.16 -14.77
N ASN A 262 -1.72 18.58 -15.77
CA ASN A 262 -1.33 18.47 -17.16
C ASN A 262 -0.32 19.58 -17.53
N GLN A 263 0.59 19.28 -18.43
CA GLN A 263 1.55 20.28 -18.93
C GLN A 263 0.87 21.52 -19.55
N LYS A 264 -0.32 21.34 -20.13
CA LYS A 264 -1.12 22.45 -20.65
C LYS A 264 -1.61 23.39 -19.56
N SER A 265 -1.90 22.85 -18.35
CA SER A 265 -2.36 23.64 -17.20
C SER A 265 -1.20 24.33 -16.48
N ASP A 266 -0.06 23.68 -16.39
CA ASP A 266 1.19 24.25 -15.86
C ASP A 266 2.41 23.70 -16.61
N PRO A 267 2.99 24.46 -17.55
CA PRO A 267 4.14 24.01 -18.35
C PRO A 267 5.41 23.70 -17.54
N ARG A 268 5.53 24.24 -16.33
CA ARG A 268 6.74 24.09 -15.49
C ARG A 268 6.76 22.76 -14.72
N ILE A 269 5.58 22.32 -14.26
CA ILE A 269 5.50 21.14 -13.39
C ILE A 269 4.55 20.06 -13.92
N GLY A 270 3.67 20.36 -14.86
CA GLY A 270 2.70 19.41 -15.40
C GLY A 270 3.35 18.24 -16.16
N SER A 271 2.71 17.08 -16.11
CA SER A 271 3.05 15.91 -16.93
C SER A 271 2.49 16.04 -18.34
N ARG A 272 3.08 15.33 -19.30
CA ARG A 272 2.58 15.25 -20.69
C ARG A 272 1.33 14.37 -20.79
N THR A 273 0.27 14.87 -20.18
CA THR A 273 -1.02 14.19 -20.05
C THR A 273 -2.16 15.11 -20.46
N ASN A 274 -3.35 14.52 -20.65
CA ASN A 274 -4.58 15.25 -20.96
C ASN A 274 -5.76 14.52 -20.28
N GLY A 275 -5.97 14.80 -18.99
CA GLY A 275 -7.03 14.17 -18.20
C GLY A 275 -7.36 14.98 -16.96
N LEU A 276 -8.22 14.42 -16.12
CA LEU A 276 -8.56 14.97 -14.80
C LEU A 276 -7.30 15.17 -13.95
N GLN A 277 -7.25 16.20 -13.15
CA GLN A 277 -6.07 16.64 -12.40
C GLN A 277 -6.36 16.74 -10.90
N ASN A 278 -5.41 16.31 -10.07
CA ASN A 278 -5.54 16.50 -8.62
C ASN A 278 -5.67 17.98 -8.25
N TYR A 279 -4.72 18.78 -8.72
CA TYR A 279 -4.59 20.19 -8.31
C TYR A 279 -5.74 21.07 -8.78
N ASP A 280 -6.11 20.96 -10.05
CA ASP A 280 -7.07 21.88 -10.67
C ASP A 280 -8.51 21.40 -10.54
N ASP A 281 -8.76 20.08 -10.61
CA ASP A 281 -10.11 19.52 -10.68
C ASP A 281 -10.61 18.94 -9.34
N LEU A 282 -9.69 18.36 -8.54
CA LEU A 282 -10.01 17.75 -7.25
C LEU A 282 -9.57 18.60 -6.05
N TYR A 283 -8.94 19.74 -6.33
CA TYR A 283 -8.42 20.68 -5.32
C TYR A 283 -7.47 20.03 -4.32
N ALA A 284 -6.64 19.08 -4.79
CA ALA A 284 -5.70 18.30 -4.00
C ALA A 284 -4.25 18.67 -4.36
N ASP A 285 -3.59 19.46 -3.48
CA ASP A 285 -2.19 19.82 -3.65
C ASP A 285 -1.25 18.78 -3.00
N VAL A 286 -1.22 17.60 -3.62
CA VAL A 286 -0.49 16.43 -3.11
C VAL A 286 1.00 16.70 -2.93
N LEU A 287 1.63 17.47 -3.82
CA LEU A 287 3.04 17.82 -3.69
C LEU A 287 3.31 18.68 -2.46
N LYS A 288 2.38 19.56 -2.10
CA LYS A 288 2.47 20.34 -0.87
C LYS A 288 2.44 19.43 0.36
N TRP A 289 1.56 18.41 0.38
CA TRP A 289 1.47 17.48 1.50
C TRP A 289 2.74 16.64 1.65
N VAL A 290 3.28 16.12 0.53
CA VAL A 290 4.56 15.40 0.49
C VAL A 290 5.71 16.29 0.96
N ASN A 291 5.79 17.52 0.45
CA ASN A 291 6.90 18.42 0.72
C ASN A 291 6.92 18.96 2.16
N ASN A 292 5.74 19.13 2.78
CA ASN A 292 5.62 19.58 4.17
C ASN A 292 5.55 18.42 5.19
N GLY A 293 5.59 17.17 4.72
CA GLY A 293 5.56 16.02 5.63
C GLY A 293 4.21 15.81 6.32
N TRP A 294 3.10 16.22 5.69
CA TRP A 294 1.77 16.02 6.26
C TRP A 294 1.24 14.62 6.05
N ILE A 295 1.85 13.87 5.13
CA ILE A 295 1.58 12.46 4.86
C ILE A 295 2.88 11.66 4.93
N ASP A 296 2.80 10.37 5.26
CA ASP A 296 3.96 9.51 5.40
C ASP A 296 4.27 8.73 4.12
N TYR A 297 3.28 8.45 3.28
CA TYR A 297 3.49 7.83 1.98
C TYR A 297 2.42 8.26 0.97
N CYS A 298 2.80 8.23 -0.31
CA CYS A 298 1.94 8.61 -1.43
C CYS A 298 1.78 7.42 -2.39
N VAL A 299 0.53 7.17 -2.85
CA VAL A 299 0.20 6.07 -3.76
C VAL A 299 -0.60 6.59 -4.96
N PRO A 300 -0.01 7.35 -5.91
CA PRO A 300 -0.75 7.81 -7.07
C PRO A 300 -1.31 6.63 -7.88
N GLN A 301 -2.58 6.75 -8.29
CA GLN A 301 -3.35 5.71 -8.99
C GLN A 301 -3.04 5.75 -10.49
N LEU A 302 -1.97 5.06 -10.92
CA LEU A 302 -1.56 4.98 -12.32
C LEU A 302 -2.29 3.83 -13.04
N TYR A 303 -3.61 3.95 -13.16
CA TYR A 303 -4.49 2.88 -13.65
C TYR A 303 -4.57 2.79 -15.18
N TRP A 304 -3.60 3.33 -15.90
CA TRP A 304 -3.53 3.27 -17.36
C TRP A 304 -2.47 2.28 -17.86
N GLU A 305 -2.59 1.93 -19.13
CA GLU A 305 -1.59 1.17 -19.86
C GLU A 305 -0.39 2.04 -20.26
N ILE A 306 0.73 1.41 -20.54
CA ILE A 306 1.85 2.03 -21.24
C ILE A 306 1.39 2.33 -22.66
N GLY A 307 1.61 3.55 -23.12
CA GLY A 307 1.18 4.04 -24.44
C GLY A 307 -0.24 4.61 -24.47
N ASN A 308 -0.90 4.80 -23.30
CA ASN A 308 -2.17 5.51 -23.25
C ASN A 308 -2.02 6.96 -23.73
N LYS A 309 -2.84 7.39 -24.71
CA LYS A 309 -2.73 8.71 -25.34
C LYS A 309 -2.96 9.88 -24.39
N ALA A 310 -3.82 9.71 -23.40
CA ALA A 310 -4.18 10.76 -22.45
C ALA A 310 -3.35 10.73 -21.17
N ALA A 311 -2.92 9.53 -20.73
CA ALA A 311 -2.28 9.35 -19.45
C ALA A 311 -1.33 8.13 -19.50
N ASP A 312 -0.23 8.26 -20.25
CA ASP A 312 0.74 7.17 -20.40
C ASP A 312 1.37 6.82 -19.06
N TYR A 313 1.27 5.54 -18.68
CA TYR A 313 1.88 5.01 -17.47
C TYR A 313 3.38 5.32 -17.35
N LYS A 314 4.12 5.21 -18.47
CA LYS A 314 5.57 5.51 -18.51
C LYS A 314 5.87 6.98 -18.20
N GLU A 315 5.07 7.89 -18.76
CA GLU A 315 5.17 9.32 -18.45
C GLU A 315 4.91 9.57 -16.97
N LEU A 316 3.82 9.01 -16.45
CA LEU A 316 3.36 9.27 -15.08
C LEU A 316 4.29 8.70 -14.02
N ILE A 317 4.77 7.46 -14.15
CA ILE A 317 5.71 6.90 -13.16
C ILE A 317 7.02 7.71 -13.13
N GLY A 318 7.51 8.15 -14.29
CA GLY A 318 8.68 9.02 -14.39
C GLY A 318 8.44 10.39 -13.75
N TRP A 319 7.25 10.96 -13.93
CA TRP A 319 6.87 12.24 -13.34
C TRP A 319 6.80 12.16 -11.81
N TRP A 320 6.08 11.17 -11.26
CA TRP A 320 5.98 10.96 -9.81
C TRP A 320 7.33 10.64 -9.17
N ASN A 321 8.15 9.82 -9.82
CA ASN A 321 9.50 9.50 -9.35
C ASN A 321 10.38 10.75 -9.17
N ARG A 322 10.21 11.78 -10.02
CA ARG A 322 10.97 13.03 -9.89
C ARG A 322 10.39 14.01 -8.86
N ASN A 323 9.08 14.03 -8.67
CA ASN A 323 8.40 15.12 -7.97
C ASN A 323 7.93 14.76 -6.56
N ALA A 324 7.75 13.49 -6.21
CA ALA A 324 7.20 13.05 -4.93
C ALA A 324 8.23 12.31 -4.04
N ALA A 325 9.53 12.51 -4.25
CA ALA A 325 10.59 11.74 -3.61
C ALA A 325 10.85 12.03 -2.11
N LYS A 326 10.22 13.07 -1.53
CA LYS A 326 10.42 13.40 -0.11
C LYS A 326 9.69 12.48 0.88
N ARG A 327 8.81 11.64 0.38
CA ARG A 327 8.09 10.60 1.13
C ARG A 327 8.10 9.30 0.34
N PRO A 328 8.03 8.13 0.97
CA PRO A 328 7.86 6.87 0.29
C PRO A 328 6.78 6.94 -0.79
N LEU A 329 7.16 6.60 -2.02
CA LEU A 329 6.31 6.60 -3.19
C LEU A 329 5.99 5.16 -3.58
N TYR A 330 4.72 4.79 -3.54
CA TYR A 330 4.23 3.50 -4.05
C TYR A 330 3.35 3.76 -5.27
N ILE A 331 3.36 2.90 -6.25
CA ILE A 331 2.56 3.09 -7.47
C ILE A 331 1.30 2.25 -7.39
N GLY A 332 0.15 2.89 -7.49
CA GLY A 332 -1.14 2.21 -7.66
C GLY A 332 -1.28 1.67 -9.08
N GLU A 333 -1.52 0.36 -9.23
CA GLU A 333 -1.64 -0.30 -10.53
C GLU A 333 -2.95 -1.07 -10.68
N ASP A 334 -3.62 -0.90 -11.82
CA ASP A 334 -4.78 -1.71 -12.22
C ASP A 334 -4.30 -3.02 -12.85
N VAL A 335 -4.62 -4.14 -12.18
CA VAL A 335 -4.26 -5.50 -12.60
C VAL A 335 -4.95 -5.86 -13.91
N LEU A 336 -6.25 -5.63 -14.01
CA LEU A 336 -7.04 -6.00 -15.19
C LEU A 336 -6.59 -5.21 -16.42
N ARG A 337 -6.33 -3.92 -16.26
CA ARG A 337 -5.81 -3.09 -17.34
C ARG A 337 -4.39 -3.51 -17.74
N THR A 338 -3.55 -3.87 -16.79
CA THR A 338 -2.18 -4.34 -17.06
C THR A 338 -2.17 -5.61 -17.91
N VAL A 339 -3.08 -6.55 -17.67
CA VAL A 339 -3.15 -7.79 -18.46
C VAL A 339 -3.91 -7.65 -19.76
N LYS A 340 -4.82 -6.68 -19.86
CA LYS A 340 -5.63 -6.44 -21.07
C LYS A 340 -4.81 -5.95 -22.26
N PHE A 341 -3.75 -5.18 -22.01
CA PHE A 341 -2.95 -4.58 -23.08
C PHE A 341 -1.63 -5.30 -23.25
N ALA A 342 -1.20 -5.45 -24.51
CA ALA A 342 0.10 -6.01 -24.85
C ALA A 342 1.25 -5.06 -24.48
N ASP A 343 2.42 -5.63 -24.16
CA ASP A 343 3.66 -4.87 -24.00
C ASP A 343 4.04 -4.25 -25.37
N PRO A 344 4.21 -2.92 -25.48
CA PRO A 344 4.59 -2.28 -26.73
C PRO A 344 5.88 -2.80 -27.35
N GLN A 345 6.77 -3.40 -26.53
CA GLN A 345 8.04 -3.99 -27.00
C GLN A 345 7.96 -5.52 -27.22
N ASN A 346 6.90 -6.17 -26.73
CA ASN A 346 6.67 -7.60 -26.91
C ASN A 346 5.18 -7.90 -27.01
N PRO A 347 4.60 -7.87 -28.22
CA PRO A 347 3.16 -8.06 -28.42
C PRO A 347 2.59 -9.40 -27.94
N ASN A 348 3.45 -10.40 -27.70
CA ASN A 348 3.06 -11.71 -27.15
C ASN A 348 2.98 -11.75 -25.63
N SER A 349 3.29 -10.63 -24.94
CA SER A 349 3.25 -10.49 -23.49
C SER A 349 2.26 -9.39 -23.09
N ASN A 350 1.63 -9.53 -21.91
CA ASN A 350 0.95 -8.41 -21.27
C ASN A 350 1.96 -7.37 -20.71
N GLN A 351 1.46 -6.25 -20.18
CA GLN A 351 2.33 -5.15 -19.75
C GLN A 351 3.01 -5.33 -18.38
N LEU A 352 2.76 -6.42 -17.64
CA LEU A 352 3.38 -6.63 -16.32
C LEU A 352 4.92 -6.59 -16.37
N PRO A 353 5.61 -7.30 -17.28
CA PRO A 353 7.07 -7.24 -17.37
C PRO A 353 7.59 -5.82 -17.64
N ALA A 354 6.94 -5.07 -18.53
CA ALA A 354 7.33 -3.71 -18.85
C ALA A 354 7.15 -2.75 -17.68
N LYS A 355 6.02 -2.84 -16.97
CA LYS A 355 5.78 -2.04 -15.76
C LYS A 355 6.80 -2.36 -14.67
N ARG A 356 7.13 -3.64 -14.44
CA ARG A 356 8.19 -4.02 -13.47
C ARG A 356 9.57 -3.45 -13.84
N ARG A 357 9.93 -3.43 -15.13
CA ARG A 357 11.16 -2.75 -15.58
C ARG A 357 11.14 -1.25 -15.26
N LEU A 358 10.02 -0.56 -15.48
CA LEU A 358 9.88 0.87 -15.15
C LEU A 358 10.03 1.12 -13.64
N HIS A 359 9.46 0.26 -12.78
CA HIS A 359 9.67 0.33 -11.32
C HIS A 359 11.14 0.20 -10.92
N GLN A 360 11.87 -0.73 -11.53
CA GLN A 360 13.29 -0.94 -11.26
C GLN A 360 14.16 0.26 -11.67
N GLN A 361 13.77 0.93 -12.75
CA GLN A 361 14.46 2.13 -13.27
C GLN A 361 14.08 3.41 -12.49
N SER A 362 13.08 3.35 -11.62
CA SER A 362 12.56 4.48 -10.84
C SER A 362 13.08 4.41 -9.40
N ALA A 363 14.21 5.07 -9.13
CA ALA A 363 14.94 4.96 -7.86
C ALA A 363 14.11 5.34 -6.61
N ASN A 364 13.18 6.31 -6.75
CA ASN A 364 12.33 6.78 -5.65
C ASN A 364 11.02 6.00 -5.52
N VAL A 365 10.76 5.02 -6.39
CA VAL A 365 9.60 4.12 -6.26
C VAL A 365 9.94 3.00 -5.29
N ASN A 366 9.31 3.03 -4.11
CA ASN A 366 9.56 2.12 -3.00
C ASN A 366 8.56 0.96 -2.91
N GLY A 367 7.59 0.90 -3.84
CA GLY A 367 6.61 -0.18 -3.82
C GLY A 367 5.49 -0.03 -4.83
N THR A 368 4.55 -0.96 -4.72
CA THR A 368 3.36 -1.06 -5.58
C THR A 368 2.15 -1.38 -4.72
N VAL A 369 0.99 -0.82 -5.10
CA VAL A 369 -0.31 -1.22 -4.54
C VAL A 369 -1.22 -1.66 -5.68
N LEU A 370 -1.76 -2.86 -5.59
CA LEU A 370 -2.51 -3.50 -6.66
C LEU A 370 -4.01 -3.23 -6.53
N TRP A 371 -4.61 -2.67 -7.56
CA TRP A 371 -6.04 -2.51 -7.70
C TRP A 371 -6.57 -3.70 -8.49
N TYR A 372 -7.28 -4.57 -7.91
CA TYR A 372 -7.62 -4.79 -6.50
C TYR A 372 -7.34 -6.24 -6.11
N ALA A 373 -7.43 -6.59 -4.84
CA ALA A 373 -7.05 -7.90 -4.30
C ALA A 373 -7.65 -9.08 -5.06
N LYS A 374 -8.98 -9.07 -5.29
CA LYS A 374 -9.66 -10.14 -6.03
C LYS A 374 -9.11 -10.31 -7.46
N SER A 375 -8.74 -9.22 -8.14
CA SER A 375 -8.14 -9.31 -9.48
C SER A 375 -6.79 -10.01 -9.46
N VAL A 376 -5.98 -9.85 -8.41
CA VAL A 376 -4.71 -10.59 -8.25
C VAL A 376 -4.99 -12.07 -8.02
N VAL A 377 -5.93 -12.38 -7.12
CA VAL A 377 -6.31 -13.75 -6.73
C VAL A 377 -6.92 -14.53 -7.91
N ASP A 378 -7.72 -13.86 -8.73
CA ASP A 378 -8.30 -14.45 -9.96
C ASP A 378 -7.20 -14.79 -11.01
N ASN A 379 -6.00 -14.28 -10.84
CA ASN A 379 -4.79 -14.57 -11.63
C ASN A 379 -4.93 -14.41 -13.15
N PRO A 380 -5.57 -13.36 -13.67
CA PRO A 380 -5.72 -13.16 -15.11
C PRO A 380 -4.35 -13.00 -15.76
N GLY A 381 -4.15 -13.63 -16.92
CA GLY A 381 -2.87 -13.57 -17.63
C GLY A 381 -1.66 -14.02 -16.79
N ASN A 382 -1.87 -14.93 -15.84
CA ASN A 382 -0.86 -15.41 -14.89
C ASN A 382 -0.25 -14.29 -14.01
N TYR A 383 -0.97 -13.21 -13.73
CA TYR A 383 -0.45 -12.04 -13.02
C TYR A 383 0.14 -12.38 -11.65
N GLY A 384 -0.65 -13.01 -10.76
CA GLY A 384 -0.21 -13.43 -9.43
C GLY A 384 0.90 -14.49 -9.50
N THR A 385 0.79 -15.45 -10.42
CA THR A 385 1.83 -16.45 -10.65
C THR A 385 3.16 -15.80 -11.03
N LEU A 386 3.17 -14.80 -11.92
CA LEU A 386 4.39 -14.08 -12.32
C LEU A 386 4.96 -13.23 -11.18
N LEU A 387 4.11 -12.63 -10.33
CA LEU A 387 4.59 -11.98 -9.11
C LEU A 387 5.35 -12.98 -8.23
N ARG A 388 4.72 -14.10 -7.88
CA ARG A 388 5.27 -15.14 -7.00
C ARG A 388 6.54 -15.76 -7.52
N THR A 389 6.61 -16.08 -8.82
CA THR A 389 7.74 -16.83 -9.39
C THR A 389 8.90 -15.96 -9.84
N ASN A 390 8.64 -14.71 -10.23
CA ASN A 390 9.63 -13.85 -10.84
C ASN A 390 9.90 -12.57 -10.05
N TYR A 391 8.88 -11.72 -9.85
CA TYR A 391 9.10 -10.34 -9.38
C TYR A 391 9.14 -10.21 -7.86
N TRP A 392 8.28 -10.95 -7.15
CA TRP A 392 8.17 -10.96 -5.69
C TRP A 392 8.51 -12.32 -5.08
N ARG A 393 9.32 -13.09 -5.77
CA ARG A 393 9.74 -14.44 -5.38
C ARG A 393 10.31 -14.51 -3.97
N TYR A 394 11.05 -13.50 -3.54
CA TYR A 394 11.65 -13.43 -2.21
C TYR A 394 10.84 -12.50 -1.32
N PRO A 395 10.80 -12.77 -0.01
CA PRO A 395 10.17 -11.86 0.95
C PRO A 395 10.80 -10.46 0.90
N ALA A 396 10.03 -9.43 1.21
CA ALA A 396 10.53 -8.08 1.37
C ALA A 396 10.06 -7.49 2.69
N LEU A 397 10.97 -6.76 3.36
CA LEU A 397 10.63 -5.91 4.49
C LEU A 397 9.87 -4.67 4.00
N GLN A 398 9.11 -4.05 4.89
CA GLN A 398 8.55 -2.73 4.61
C GLN A 398 9.67 -1.69 4.44
N PRO A 399 9.48 -0.66 3.60
CA PRO A 399 10.36 0.49 3.58
C PRO A 399 10.43 1.13 4.96
N SER A 400 11.62 1.48 5.43
CA SER A 400 11.79 2.28 6.65
C SER A 400 11.29 3.70 6.45
N MET A 401 10.90 4.34 7.55
CA MET A 401 10.42 5.73 7.57
C MET A 401 11.26 6.55 8.57
N PRO A 402 12.52 6.88 8.23
CA PRO A 402 13.46 7.49 9.17
C PRO A 402 13.04 8.89 9.67
N PHE A 403 12.07 9.52 9.00
CA PHE A 403 11.47 10.77 9.45
C PHE A 403 10.43 10.58 10.58
N ILE A 404 10.01 9.33 10.88
CA ILE A 404 9.21 9.00 12.06
C ILE A 404 10.12 8.41 13.13
N ASP A 405 10.97 7.46 12.76
CA ASP A 405 11.95 6.80 13.63
C ASP A 405 13.03 6.14 12.78
N ASP A 406 14.31 6.36 13.13
CA ASP A 406 15.47 5.78 12.46
C ASP A 406 16.36 4.93 13.39
N ASP A 407 15.96 4.78 14.64
CA ASP A 407 16.64 3.96 15.63
C ASP A 407 16.24 2.48 15.52
N ALA A 408 17.22 1.62 15.31
CA ALA A 408 16.97 0.18 15.25
C ALA A 408 16.94 -0.44 16.66
N PRO A 409 16.05 -1.41 16.93
CA PRO A 409 16.01 -2.09 18.21
C PRO A 409 17.30 -2.86 18.48
N SER A 410 17.57 -3.20 19.74
CA SER A 410 18.68 -4.06 20.10
C SER A 410 18.55 -5.45 19.49
N LYS A 411 19.68 -6.12 19.19
CA LYS A 411 19.68 -7.47 18.59
C LYS A 411 19.11 -8.54 19.53
N PRO A 412 18.48 -9.59 18.99
CA PRO A 412 18.03 -10.76 19.75
C PRO A 412 19.16 -11.42 20.53
N LYS A 413 18.85 -12.02 21.70
CA LYS A 413 19.81 -12.68 22.57
C LYS A 413 19.51 -14.19 22.66
N ARG A 414 20.52 -14.99 23.03
CA ARG A 414 20.40 -16.42 23.35
C ARG A 414 19.71 -17.25 22.24
N VAL A 415 20.09 -17.03 20.96
CA VAL A 415 19.59 -17.85 19.86
C VAL A 415 20.04 -19.29 20.05
N LYS A 416 19.08 -20.24 20.12
CA LYS A 416 19.29 -21.68 20.34
C LYS A 416 18.43 -22.48 19.35
N ALA A 417 18.91 -23.66 18.97
CA ALA A 417 18.11 -24.66 18.27
C ALA A 417 17.94 -25.87 19.18
N ARG A 418 16.72 -26.39 19.33
CA ARG A 418 16.37 -27.47 20.22
C ARG A 418 15.14 -28.23 19.77
N HIS A 419 15.04 -29.49 20.17
CA HIS A 419 13.79 -30.25 20.11
C HIS A 419 12.84 -29.76 21.20
N GLU A 420 11.59 -29.63 20.86
CA GLU A 420 10.44 -29.48 21.73
C GLU A 420 9.47 -30.63 21.44
N ASP A 421 8.39 -30.77 22.21
CA ASP A 421 7.47 -31.92 22.13
C ASP A 421 6.87 -32.12 20.74
N ASP A 422 6.63 -31.01 20.01
CA ASP A 422 5.97 -31.00 18.70
C ASP A 422 6.90 -30.70 17.52
N GLY A 423 8.22 -30.56 17.74
CA GLY A 423 9.17 -30.30 16.64
C GLY A 423 10.52 -29.75 17.02
N TYR A 424 11.28 -29.36 16.02
CA TYR A 424 12.60 -28.75 16.20
C TYR A 424 12.51 -27.24 15.96
N TYR A 425 12.98 -26.44 16.91
CA TYR A 425 12.76 -25.00 16.91
C TYR A 425 14.06 -24.21 17.03
N LEU A 426 14.14 -23.12 16.27
CA LEU A 426 15.05 -22.01 16.54
C LEU A 426 14.30 -21.04 17.48
N THR A 427 14.88 -20.78 18.65
CA THR A 427 14.31 -19.90 19.69
C THR A 427 15.30 -18.82 20.07
N TRP A 428 14.80 -17.68 20.51
CA TRP A 428 15.63 -16.57 20.98
C TRP A 428 14.95 -15.81 22.10
N LYS A 429 15.76 -15.04 22.84
CA LYS A 429 15.23 -14.08 23.82
C LYS A 429 15.08 -12.72 23.14
N ALA A 430 13.91 -12.11 23.27
CA ALA A 430 13.68 -10.75 22.83
C ALA A 430 14.71 -9.80 23.43
N PRO A 431 15.22 -8.80 22.70
CA PRO A 431 15.96 -7.71 23.30
C PRO A 431 15.07 -6.94 24.29
N ARG A 432 15.68 -6.24 25.21
CA ARG A 432 14.97 -5.24 26.02
C ARG A 432 14.85 -3.97 25.18
N GLY A 433 13.68 -3.39 25.16
CA GLY A 433 13.38 -2.09 24.57
C GLY A 433 12.21 -1.50 25.33
N GLU A 434 12.20 -0.19 25.50
CA GLU A 434 11.13 0.56 26.13
C GLU A 434 10.48 1.47 25.07
N GLY A 435 9.14 1.53 25.09
CA GLY A 435 8.40 2.29 24.11
C GLY A 435 8.20 1.58 22.75
N TRP A 436 7.49 2.23 21.86
CA TRP A 436 7.09 1.68 20.57
C TRP A 436 8.24 1.64 19.54
N ASN A 437 9.24 2.53 19.69
CA ASN A 437 10.35 2.72 18.76
C ASN A 437 11.58 1.84 19.07
N ASP A 438 11.75 1.36 20.32
CA ASP A 438 12.89 0.51 20.71
C ASP A 438 12.48 -0.95 21.01
N ALA A 439 11.19 -1.19 21.28
CA ALA A 439 10.69 -2.54 21.49
C ALA A 439 10.66 -3.34 20.19
N PRO A 440 11.13 -4.61 20.19
CA PRO A 440 11.01 -5.45 19.01
C PRO A 440 9.52 -5.74 18.72
N TYR A 441 9.09 -5.43 17.50
CA TYR A 441 7.73 -5.71 17.04
C TYR A 441 7.64 -7.05 16.33
N ARG A 442 8.68 -7.41 15.55
CA ARG A 442 8.80 -8.70 14.87
C ARG A 442 10.27 -9.04 14.62
N TYR A 443 10.54 -10.21 14.02
CA TYR A 443 11.89 -10.69 13.75
C TYR A 443 12.07 -11.06 12.29
N VAL A 444 13.33 -11.05 11.81
CA VAL A 444 13.71 -11.63 10.54
C VAL A 444 14.69 -12.76 10.78
N VAL A 445 14.42 -13.90 10.20
CA VAL A 445 15.29 -15.08 10.27
C VAL A 445 15.90 -15.33 8.90
N TYR A 446 17.22 -15.27 8.82
CA TYR A 446 18.00 -15.57 7.64
C TYR A 446 18.65 -16.94 7.76
N CYS A 447 18.86 -17.62 6.61
CA CYS A 447 19.55 -18.90 6.52
C CYS A 447 20.65 -18.84 5.47
N PHE A 448 21.87 -19.18 5.88
CA PHE A 448 23.07 -19.19 5.05
C PHE A 448 23.74 -20.58 5.06
N GLN A 449 24.48 -20.90 3.99
CA GLN A 449 25.38 -22.05 3.96
C GLN A 449 26.57 -21.83 4.93
N PRO A 450 27.24 -22.86 5.41
CA PRO A 450 28.29 -22.77 6.44
C PRO A 450 29.44 -21.82 6.13
N HIS A 451 29.81 -21.71 4.85
CA HIS A 451 30.97 -20.94 4.39
C HIS A 451 30.58 -19.72 3.57
N GLU A 452 29.28 -19.46 3.48
CA GLU A 452 28.75 -18.33 2.74
C GLU A 452 28.94 -17.01 3.53
N PRO A 453 29.38 -15.93 2.89
CA PRO A 453 29.40 -14.61 3.52
C PRO A 453 28.00 -14.19 3.98
N ILE A 454 27.90 -13.68 5.21
CA ILE A 454 26.63 -13.21 5.74
C ILE A 454 26.33 -11.84 5.15
N ASN A 455 25.37 -11.81 4.24
CA ASN A 455 24.82 -10.60 3.67
C ASN A 455 23.33 -10.49 4.04
N LEU A 456 22.99 -9.60 4.98
CA LEU A 456 21.61 -9.39 5.41
C LEU A 456 20.80 -8.55 4.39
N ASP A 457 21.45 -7.97 3.38
CA ASP A 457 20.76 -7.23 2.31
C ASP A 457 20.26 -8.14 1.18
N ASP A 458 20.60 -9.41 1.21
CA ASP A 458 20.10 -10.41 0.27
C ASP A 458 18.75 -10.99 0.76
N PRO A 459 17.60 -10.60 0.16
CA PRO A 459 16.29 -11.10 0.58
C PRO A 459 16.10 -12.60 0.29
N SER A 460 16.90 -13.20 -0.58
CA SER A 460 16.85 -14.65 -0.85
C SER A 460 17.24 -15.50 0.38
N LYS A 461 17.87 -14.89 1.36
CA LYS A 461 18.27 -15.52 2.62
C LYS A 461 17.21 -15.43 3.71
N ILE A 462 16.16 -14.63 3.52
CA ILE A 462 15.05 -14.53 4.46
C ILE A 462 14.18 -15.79 4.35
N VAL A 463 14.12 -16.56 5.44
CA VAL A 463 13.31 -17.77 5.51
C VAL A 463 12.03 -17.60 6.30
N ALA A 464 11.97 -16.60 7.21
CA ALA A 464 10.76 -16.27 7.96
C ALA A 464 10.82 -14.86 8.56
N MET A 465 9.64 -14.31 8.84
CA MET A 465 9.48 -13.02 9.54
C MET A 465 8.42 -13.15 10.66
N PRO A 466 8.71 -13.93 11.72
CA PRO A 466 7.74 -14.19 12.79
C PRO A 466 7.59 -13.01 13.75
N TYR A 467 6.39 -12.90 14.37
CA TYR A 467 6.17 -12.06 15.55
C TYR A 467 6.61 -12.75 16.85
N GLU A 468 6.55 -14.08 16.88
CA GLU A 468 6.97 -14.86 18.02
C GLU A 468 8.49 -15.03 18.08
N ASN A 469 9.01 -15.27 19.28
CA ASN A 469 10.44 -15.50 19.54
C ASN A 469 10.87 -16.93 19.19
N ARG A 470 10.22 -17.55 18.21
CA ARG A 470 10.51 -18.93 17.77
C ARG A 470 10.15 -19.14 16.31
N LEU A 471 10.85 -20.08 15.70
CA LEU A 471 10.59 -20.56 14.34
C LEU A 471 10.74 -22.09 14.32
N ARG A 472 9.72 -22.79 13.85
CA ARG A 472 9.81 -24.22 13.59
C ARG A 472 10.70 -24.47 12.39
N LEU A 473 11.69 -25.36 12.55
CA LEU A 473 12.62 -25.75 11.50
C LEU A 473 12.25 -27.14 10.97
N ASN A 474 12.48 -27.34 9.67
CA ASN A 474 12.33 -28.65 9.05
C ASN A 474 13.58 -29.49 9.38
N TYR A 475 13.52 -30.32 10.45
CA TYR A 475 14.62 -31.17 10.89
C TYR A 475 14.69 -32.45 10.04
N GLN A 476 15.87 -32.73 9.48
CA GLN A 476 16.12 -33.86 8.56
C GLN A 476 17.24 -34.80 9.09
N GLY A 477 17.28 -35.03 10.41
CA GLY A 477 18.23 -35.96 11.03
C GLY A 477 19.60 -35.34 11.35
N GLY A 478 19.79 -34.02 11.25
CA GLY A 478 21.00 -33.34 11.69
C GLY A 478 22.22 -33.50 10.76
N GLN A 479 22.02 -33.88 9.48
CA GLN A 479 23.08 -34.11 8.51
C GLN A 479 23.64 -32.83 7.91
N THR A 480 22.75 -31.85 7.63
CA THR A 480 23.14 -30.62 6.93
C THR A 480 23.37 -29.49 7.91
N LYS A 481 24.50 -28.81 7.77
CA LYS A 481 24.83 -27.62 8.59
C LYS A 481 24.34 -26.34 7.91
N TYR A 482 23.79 -25.40 8.72
CA TYR A 482 23.38 -24.05 8.29
C TYR A 482 23.82 -23.00 9.31
N VAL A 483 23.88 -21.76 8.88
CA VAL A 483 24.06 -20.60 9.76
C VAL A 483 22.79 -19.76 9.73
N PHE A 484 22.04 -19.79 10.81
CA PHE A 484 20.90 -18.89 10.99
C PHE A 484 21.36 -17.57 11.61
N VAL A 485 20.74 -16.47 11.13
CA VAL A 485 20.91 -15.14 11.73
C VAL A 485 19.54 -14.61 12.05
N VAL A 486 19.34 -14.15 13.28
CA VAL A 486 18.08 -13.55 13.72
C VAL A 486 18.29 -12.07 14.02
N THR A 487 17.50 -11.21 13.40
CA THR A 487 17.42 -9.77 13.67
C THR A 487 16.07 -9.43 14.28
N ALA A 488 15.94 -8.26 14.89
CA ALA A 488 14.68 -7.69 15.37
C ALA A 488 14.29 -6.48 14.51
N LEU A 489 13.00 -6.29 14.30
CA LEU A 489 12.42 -5.10 13.67
C LEU A 489 11.54 -4.39 14.70
N ASP A 490 11.58 -3.07 14.72
CA ASP A 490 10.57 -2.23 15.36
C ASP A 490 9.31 -2.06 14.49
N ARG A 491 8.40 -1.18 14.90
CA ARG A 491 7.17 -0.87 14.14
C ARG A 491 7.42 -0.09 12.85
N MET A 492 8.55 0.63 12.75
CA MET A 492 8.97 1.34 11.52
C MET A 492 9.84 0.49 10.62
N SER A 493 9.99 -0.80 10.95
CA SER A 493 10.83 -1.76 10.22
C SER A 493 12.32 -1.40 10.22
N ASN A 494 12.80 -0.65 11.23
CA ASN A 494 14.22 -0.50 11.46
C ASN A 494 14.78 -1.84 11.95
N GLU A 495 15.88 -2.28 11.36
CA GLU A 495 16.40 -3.63 11.57
C GLU A 495 17.67 -3.60 12.43
N SER A 496 17.65 -4.38 13.50
CA SER A 496 18.80 -4.55 14.37
C SER A 496 19.95 -5.28 13.69
N SER A 497 21.13 -5.21 14.27
CA SER A 497 22.20 -6.16 13.97
C SER A 497 21.77 -7.61 14.29
N GLY A 498 22.36 -8.61 13.59
CA GLY A 498 21.97 -10.00 13.73
C GLY A 498 22.69 -10.79 14.83
N LYS A 499 22.02 -11.81 15.37
CA LYS A 499 22.64 -12.83 16.22
C LYS A 499 22.72 -14.17 15.49
N LYS A 500 23.94 -14.67 15.29
CA LYS A 500 24.24 -15.92 14.59
C LYS A 500 24.04 -17.16 15.45
N LYS A 501 23.61 -18.26 14.81
CA LYS A 501 23.61 -19.62 15.38
C LYS A 501 23.90 -20.67 14.30
N LYS A 502 24.91 -21.50 14.50
CA LYS A 502 25.12 -22.72 13.69
C LYS A 502 24.11 -23.77 14.13
N VAL A 503 23.41 -24.38 13.17
CA VAL A 503 22.38 -25.40 13.39
C VAL A 503 22.61 -26.54 12.42
N LYS A 504 22.34 -27.76 12.87
CA LYS A 504 22.30 -28.97 12.03
C LYS A 504 20.82 -29.34 11.83
N LEU A 505 20.40 -29.52 10.60
CA LEU A 505 19.04 -29.94 10.21
C LEU A 505 19.05 -31.31 9.55
#